data_a2cc5920c45f4aac4ddca96c9bfbde40
#
_entry.id   a2cc5920c45f4aac4ddca96c9bfbde40
#
_cell.length_a   1.000
_cell.length_b   1.000
_cell.length_c   1.000
_cell.angle_alpha   90.00
_cell.angle_beta   90.00
_cell.angle_gamma   90.00
#
_symmetry.space_group_name_H-M   'P 1'
#
loop_
_entity.id
_entity.type
_entity.pdbx_description
1 polymer ?
#
loop_
_entity_poly.entity_id
_entity_poly.type
_entity_poly.pdbx_seq_one_letter_code
_entity_poly.pdbx_strand_id
1 'polypeptide(L)'
;ALNLRAKHYQAKILFATGIMVFILGSFGILKAPNVKAENPNHSQLAKQIKSNRSKQLKSNKKLIKEAQSRKKTAPTSKADLIKQAKKAADTKPVNKDFEKYGISQVDLQLAQKIQVTAIGDSVMAGSSQNLQKLMPHLIIDAAISRQLGDTIPLFEQYKAKGALNDNVLIGLGTNGAFEPKELDH
;
A
#
# COMPACT_ATOMS: atom_id res chain seq x y z
N ALA A 1 -18.40 9.86 -50.60
CA ALA A 1 -19.76 9.77 -49.99
C ALA A 1 -19.86 8.67 -48.91
N LEU A 2 -19.21 7.52 -49.06
CA LEU A 2 -19.24 6.44 -48.05
C LEU A 2 -18.57 6.83 -46.69
N ASN A 3 -17.48 7.58 -46.76
CA ASN A 3 -16.68 7.93 -45.57
C ASN A 3 -17.39 8.96 -44.61
N LEU A 4 -18.21 9.80 -45.18
CA LEU A 4 -19.01 10.79 -44.40
C LEU A 4 -20.19 10.11 -43.67
N ARG A 5 -20.80 9.07 -44.28
CA ARG A 5 -21.89 8.32 -43.64
C ARG A 5 -21.37 7.48 -42.48
N ALA A 6 -20.19 6.85 -42.61
CA ALA A 6 -19.55 6.10 -41.50
C ALA A 6 -19.19 6.97 -40.30
N LYS A 7 -18.62 8.15 -40.54
CA LYS A 7 -18.34 9.12 -39.44
C LYS A 7 -19.62 9.59 -38.73
N HIS A 8 -20.69 9.80 -39.47
CA HIS A 8 -21.98 10.21 -38.90
C HIS A 8 -22.64 9.08 -38.07
N TYR A 9 -22.45 7.85 -38.44
CA TYR A 9 -22.92 6.67 -37.70
C TYR A 9 -22.13 6.46 -36.41
N GLN A 10 -20.80 6.60 -36.47
CA GLN A 10 -19.93 6.54 -35.27
C GLN A 10 -20.24 7.65 -34.26
N ALA A 11 -20.50 8.87 -34.73
CA ALA A 11 -20.90 9.99 -33.86
C ALA A 11 -22.25 9.73 -33.17
N LYS A 12 -23.22 9.13 -33.87
CA LYS A 12 -24.52 8.76 -33.29
C LYS A 12 -24.40 7.64 -32.24
N ILE A 13 -23.54 6.65 -32.48
CA ILE A 13 -23.29 5.56 -31.53
C ILE A 13 -22.60 6.12 -30.28
N LEU A 14 -21.59 6.97 -30.43
CA LEU A 14 -20.90 7.61 -29.28
C LEU A 14 -21.86 8.50 -28.46
N PHE A 15 -22.75 9.21 -29.12
CA PHE A 15 -23.75 10.03 -28.45
C PHE A 15 -24.79 9.19 -27.68
N ALA A 16 -25.26 8.10 -28.30
CA ALA A 16 -26.20 7.18 -27.66
C ALA A 16 -25.58 6.43 -26.46
N THR A 17 -24.32 5.99 -26.57
CA THR A 17 -23.60 5.40 -25.45
C THR A 17 -23.33 6.39 -24.31
N GLY A 18 -23.01 7.63 -24.61
CA GLY A 18 -22.86 8.71 -23.62
C GLY A 18 -24.14 8.98 -22.84
N ILE A 19 -25.29 9.05 -23.53
CA ILE A 19 -26.60 9.20 -22.89
C ILE A 19 -26.94 8.00 -22.02
N MET A 20 -26.67 6.78 -22.50
CA MET A 20 -26.93 5.54 -21.74
C MET A 20 -26.10 5.47 -20.44
N VAL A 21 -24.82 5.82 -20.48
CA VAL A 21 -23.95 5.89 -19.31
C VAL A 21 -24.45 6.96 -18.33
N PHE A 22 -24.86 8.11 -18.83
CA PHE A 22 -25.41 9.20 -18.00
C PHE A 22 -26.71 8.77 -17.31
N ILE A 23 -27.63 8.12 -18.02
CA ILE A 23 -28.90 7.63 -17.46
C ILE A 23 -28.63 6.55 -16.40
N LEU A 24 -27.73 5.57 -16.67
CA LEU A 24 -27.38 4.51 -15.72
C LEU A 24 -26.69 5.10 -14.48
N GLY A 25 -25.77 6.05 -14.66
CA GLY A 25 -25.10 6.75 -13.57
C GLY A 25 -26.08 7.55 -12.70
N SER A 26 -27.01 8.29 -13.34
CA SER A 26 -28.05 9.06 -12.62
C SER A 26 -29.00 8.14 -11.85
N PHE A 27 -29.37 6.99 -12.40
CA PHE A 27 -30.22 5.99 -11.73
C PHE A 27 -29.52 5.35 -10.54
N GLY A 28 -28.19 5.11 -10.64
CA GLY A 28 -27.36 4.64 -9.53
C GLY A 28 -27.32 5.65 -8.37
N ILE A 29 -27.19 6.94 -8.68
CA ILE A 29 -27.18 8.01 -7.67
C ILE A 29 -28.56 8.13 -6.99
N LEU A 30 -29.65 8.06 -7.76
CA LEU A 30 -31.01 8.17 -7.23
C LEU A 30 -31.44 6.96 -6.37
N LYS A 31 -30.87 5.77 -6.63
CA LYS A 31 -31.11 4.55 -5.85
C LYS A 31 -30.03 4.27 -4.79
N ALA A 32 -29.00 5.08 -4.73
CA ALA A 32 -28.03 4.96 -3.66
C ALA A 32 -28.76 5.09 -2.31
N PRO A 33 -28.62 4.11 -1.40
CA PRO A 33 -29.22 4.26 -0.09
C PRO A 33 -28.69 5.54 0.53
N ASN A 34 -29.57 6.34 1.13
CA ASN A 34 -29.19 7.50 1.95
C ASN A 34 -28.38 6.97 3.15
N VAL A 35 -27.12 6.69 2.91
CA VAL A 35 -26.15 6.42 3.96
C VAL A 35 -25.98 7.76 4.65
N LYS A 36 -26.64 7.95 5.80
CA LYS A 36 -26.31 9.08 6.69
C LYS A 36 -24.80 9.02 6.83
N ALA A 37 -24.12 10.11 6.44
CA ALA A 37 -22.67 10.20 6.60
C ALA A 37 -22.38 9.97 8.09
N GLU A 38 -22.06 8.74 8.46
CA GLU A 38 -21.54 8.44 9.79
C GLU A 38 -20.29 9.29 9.97
N ASN A 39 -20.25 10.01 11.07
CA ASN A 39 -19.05 10.76 11.42
C ASN A 39 -17.85 9.82 11.25
N PRO A 40 -16.91 10.09 10.32
CA PRO A 40 -15.81 9.18 10.00
C PRO A 40 -14.97 8.79 11.23
N ASN A 41 -15.05 9.59 12.29
CA ASN A 41 -14.39 9.30 13.56
C ASN A 41 -15.08 8.22 14.40
N HIS A 42 -16.34 7.85 14.10
CA HIS A 42 -17.12 6.85 14.83
C HIS A 42 -17.30 5.53 14.06
N SER A 43 -16.94 5.47 12.79
CA SER A 43 -17.04 4.22 12.02
C SER A 43 -16.14 3.13 12.64
N GLN A 44 -16.59 1.89 12.60
CA GLN A 44 -15.79 0.74 13.06
C GLN A 44 -14.44 0.69 12.32
N LEU A 45 -14.44 1.02 11.03
CA LEU A 45 -13.23 1.09 10.21
C LEU A 45 -12.25 2.16 10.72
N ALA A 46 -12.72 3.37 11.05
CA ALA A 46 -11.86 4.42 11.58
C ALA A 46 -11.26 4.03 12.94
N LYS A 47 -12.02 3.36 13.81
CA LYS A 47 -11.52 2.82 15.07
C LYS A 47 -10.45 1.76 14.84
N GLN A 48 -10.67 0.87 13.87
CA GLN A 48 -9.70 -0.16 13.50
C GLN A 48 -8.41 0.44 12.95
N ILE A 49 -8.48 1.42 12.06
CA ILE A 49 -7.31 2.10 11.50
C ILE A 49 -6.52 2.83 12.61
N LYS A 50 -7.20 3.52 13.53
CA LYS A 50 -6.54 4.14 14.70
C LYS A 50 -5.87 3.12 15.61
N SER A 51 -6.51 1.98 15.86
CA SER A 51 -5.93 0.86 16.62
C SER A 51 -4.69 0.30 15.92
N ASN A 52 -4.78 0.07 14.61
CA ASN A 52 -3.65 -0.41 13.81
C ASN A 52 -2.47 0.56 13.87
N ARG A 53 -2.72 1.88 13.77
CA ARG A 53 -1.67 2.90 13.90
C ARG A 53 -0.97 2.84 15.27
N SER A 54 -1.72 2.67 16.35
CA SER A 54 -1.12 2.51 17.69
C SER A 54 -0.19 1.29 17.76
N LYS A 55 -0.60 0.16 17.15
CA LYS A 55 0.22 -1.05 17.08
C LYS A 55 1.46 -0.85 16.20
N GLN A 56 1.31 -0.17 15.05
CA GLN A 56 2.44 0.21 14.19
C GLN A 56 3.51 0.98 14.96
N LEU A 57 3.10 2.03 15.68
CA LEU A 57 4.04 2.86 16.44
C LEU A 57 4.79 2.08 17.53
N LYS A 58 4.12 1.11 18.18
CA LYS A 58 4.77 0.22 19.16
C LYS A 58 5.78 -0.70 18.48
N SER A 59 5.40 -1.34 17.38
CA SER A 59 6.28 -2.21 16.59
C SER A 59 7.48 -1.43 16.05
N ASN A 60 7.25 -0.25 15.49
CA ASN A 60 8.31 0.60 14.96
C ASN A 60 9.34 0.98 16.02
N LYS A 61 8.94 1.31 17.25
CA LYS A 61 9.89 1.62 18.33
C LYS A 61 10.88 0.48 18.56
N LYS A 62 10.42 -0.78 18.53
CA LYS A 62 11.27 -1.95 18.65
C LYS A 62 12.21 -2.07 17.46
N LEU A 63 11.67 -2.03 16.24
CA LEU A 63 12.43 -2.18 15.00
C LEU A 63 13.47 -1.07 14.80
N ILE A 64 13.16 0.17 15.19
CA ILE A 64 14.10 1.30 15.16
C ILE A 64 15.27 1.05 16.10
N LYS A 65 15.01 0.61 17.34
CA LYS A 65 16.08 0.26 18.28
C LYS A 65 16.96 -0.88 17.75
N GLU A 66 16.34 -1.90 17.16
CA GLU A 66 17.06 -3.00 16.53
C GLU A 66 17.90 -2.52 15.33
N ALA A 67 17.39 -1.62 14.51
CA ALA A 67 18.12 -1.02 13.39
C ALA A 67 19.34 -0.22 13.88
N GLN A 68 19.17 0.58 14.93
CA GLN A 68 20.26 1.36 15.55
C GLN A 68 21.33 0.48 16.20
N SER A 69 20.96 -0.68 16.76
CA SER A 69 21.90 -1.58 17.43
C SER A 69 22.61 -2.52 16.46
N ARG A 70 22.15 -2.63 15.22
CA ARG A 70 22.81 -3.48 14.21
C ARG A 70 24.17 -2.88 13.86
N LYS A 71 25.25 -3.60 14.24
CA LYS A 71 26.54 -3.39 13.58
C LYS A 71 26.33 -3.64 12.09
N LYS A 72 26.88 -2.79 11.23
CA LYS A 72 26.88 -2.99 9.77
C LYS A 72 27.60 -4.32 9.46
N THR A 73 26.85 -5.40 9.53
CA THR A 73 27.29 -6.68 8.96
C THR A 73 27.22 -6.54 7.45
N ALA A 74 28.19 -7.10 6.76
CA ALA A 74 28.21 -7.09 5.30
C ALA A 74 26.85 -7.59 4.77
N PRO A 75 26.25 -6.89 3.78
CA PRO A 75 24.93 -7.27 3.29
C PRO A 75 24.99 -8.70 2.71
N THR A 76 24.11 -9.56 3.18
CA THR A 76 23.95 -10.90 2.58
C THR A 76 23.59 -10.72 1.12
N SER A 77 24.29 -11.41 0.22
CA SER A 77 24.02 -11.25 -1.21
C SER A 77 22.57 -11.63 -1.54
N LYS A 78 21.99 -10.99 -2.54
CA LYS A 78 20.63 -11.32 -3.03
C LYS A 78 20.53 -12.80 -3.41
N ALA A 79 21.59 -13.36 -4.01
CA ALA A 79 21.65 -14.77 -4.40
C ALA A 79 21.59 -15.70 -3.19
N ASP A 80 22.32 -15.37 -2.11
CA ASP A 80 22.31 -16.16 -0.87
C ASP A 80 20.97 -16.10 -0.17
N LEU A 81 20.31 -14.93 -0.16
CA LEU A 81 18.96 -14.80 0.39
C LEU A 81 17.97 -15.69 -0.36
N ILE A 82 18.01 -15.70 -1.70
CA ILE A 82 17.15 -16.54 -2.53
C ILE A 82 17.43 -18.02 -2.27
N LYS A 83 18.70 -18.43 -2.20
CA LYS A 83 19.10 -19.82 -1.92
C LYS A 83 18.58 -20.29 -0.56
N GLN A 84 18.75 -19.46 0.46
CA GLN A 84 18.23 -19.73 1.80
C GLN A 84 16.69 -19.79 1.83
N ALA A 85 16.02 -18.90 1.11
CA ALA A 85 14.56 -18.87 1.02
C ALA A 85 14.02 -20.14 0.35
N LYS A 86 14.62 -20.59 -0.76
CA LYS A 86 14.27 -21.85 -1.43
C LYS A 86 14.39 -23.04 -0.47
N LYS A 87 15.53 -23.18 0.22
CA LYS A 87 15.72 -24.28 1.19
C LYS A 87 14.71 -24.22 2.33
N ALA A 88 14.38 -23.01 2.82
CA ALA A 88 13.43 -22.86 3.93
C ALA A 88 11.98 -23.09 3.47
N ALA A 89 11.64 -22.77 2.22
CA ALA A 89 10.31 -22.98 1.65
C ALA A 89 9.87 -24.46 1.76
N ASP A 90 10.78 -25.39 1.49
CA ASP A 90 10.50 -26.82 1.52
C ASP A 90 10.45 -27.38 2.94
N THR A 91 11.25 -26.84 3.86
CA THR A 91 11.45 -27.42 5.20
C THR A 91 10.65 -26.75 6.31
N LYS A 92 10.41 -25.44 6.20
CA LYS A 92 9.76 -24.62 7.23
C LYS A 92 8.82 -23.58 6.60
N PRO A 93 7.73 -24.00 5.97
CA PRO A 93 6.81 -23.05 5.33
C PRO A 93 6.22 -22.06 6.35
N VAL A 94 6.11 -20.79 5.93
CA VAL A 94 5.60 -19.68 6.75
C VAL A 94 4.35 -19.07 6.10
N ASN A 95 3.49 -18.45 6.90
CA ASN A 95 2.35 -17.67 6.40
C ASN A 95 1.52 -18.36 5.30
N LYS A 96 1.25 -19.65 5.43
CA LYS A 96 0.53 -20.48 4.43
C LYS A 96 -0.83 -19.91 4.03
N ASP A 97 -1.48 -19.18 4.90
CA ASP A 97 -2.75 -18.50 4.63
C ASP A 97 -2.67 -17.46 3.51
N PHE A 98 -1.48 -17.03 3.13
CA PHE A 98 -1.27 -16.11 2.02
C PHE A 98 -1.02 -16.80 0.66
N GLU A 99 -0.76 -18.11 0.64
CA GLU A 99 -0.58 -18.88 -0.60
C GLU A 99 -1.84 -18.84 -1.49
N LYS A 100 -3.02 -18.76 -0.89
CA LYS A 100 -4.30 -18.61 -1.61
C LYS A 100 -4.39 -17.34 -2.48
N TYR A 101 -3.48 -16.38 -2.28
CA TYR A 101 -3.36 -15.17 -3.10
C TYR A 101 -2.28 -15.30 -4.19
N GLY A 102 -1.76 -16.51 -4.44
CA GLY A 102 -0.74 -16.77 -5.46
C GLY A 102 0.69 -16.42 -5.03
N ILE A 103 0.93 -16.19 -3.74
CA ILE A 103 2.27 -15.88 -3.21
C ILE A 103 3.00 -17.21 -2.93
N SER A 104 4.18 -17.39 -3.55
CA SER A 104 4.96 -18.61 -3.35
C SER A 104 5.61 -18.66 -1.97
N GLN A 105 5.91 -19.89 -1.47
CA GLN A 105 6.66 -20.04 -0.22
C GLN A 105 8.05 -19.41 -0.27
N VAL A 106 8.68 -19.37 -1.44
CA VAL A 106 9.97 -18.68 -1.61
C VAL A 106 9.81 -17.17 -1.35
N ASP A 107 8.77 -16.55 -1.91
CA ASP A 107 8.50 -15.13 -1.69
C ASP A 107 8.13 -14.85 -0.24
N LEU A 108 7.35 -15.72 0.40
CA LEU A 108 7.00 -15.61 1.83
C LEU A 108 8.25 -15.71 2.72
N GLN A 109 9.19 -16.60 2.40
CA GLN A 109 10.47 -16.72 3.11
C GLN A 109 11.38 -15.50 2.89
N LEU A 110 11.40 -14.94 1.68
CA LEU A 110 12.12 -13.70 1.39
C LEU A 110 11.53 -12.53 2.18
N ALA A 111 10.20 -12.42 2.20
CA ALA A 111 9.49 -11.40 2.94
C ALA A 111 9.81 -11.40 4.45
N GLN A 112 10.09 -12.58 5.04
CA GLN A 112 10.52 -12.68 6.44
C GLN A 112 11.89 -12.05 6.73
N LYS A 113 12.72 -11.85 5.71
CA LYS A 113 14.11 -11.39 5.85
C LYS A 113 14.34 -9.96 5.36
N ILE A 114 13.49 -9.49 4.46
CA ILE A 114 13.65 -8.18 3.86
C ILE A 114 13.37 -7.07 4.89
N GLN A 115 14.20 -6.04 4.85
CA GLN A 115 14.02 -4.83 5.65
C GLN A 115 13.44 -3.75 4.76
N VAL A 116 12.30 -3.22 5.16
CA VAL A 116 11.54 -2.23 4.40
C VAL A 116 11.12 -1.08 5.31
N THR A 117 11.18 0.13 4.80
CA THR A 117 10.49 1.28 5.40
C THR A 117 9.31 1.64 4.51
N ALA A 118 8.09 1.56 5.03
CA ALA A 118 6.87 1.84 4.30
C ALA A 118 6.20 3.12 4.82
N ILE A 119 5.83 3.99 3.91
CA ILE A 119 5.05 5.20 4.21
C ILE A 119 3.77 5.15 3.38
N GLY A 120 2.63 5.32 4.04
CA GLY A 120 1.34 5.16 3.38
C GLY A 120 0.20 5.95 4.00
N ASP A 121 -0.93 5.86 3.34
CA ASP A 121 -2.20 6.47 3.74
C ASP A 121 -3.11 5.51 4.54
N SER A 122 -4.41 5.77 4.55
CA SER A 122 -5.40 4.96 5.27
C SER A 122 -5.51 3.53 4.75
N VAL A 123 -5.27 3.28 3.46
CA VAL A 123 -5.32 1.94 2.85
C VAL A 123 -4.19 1.09 3.42
N MET A 124 -2.96 1.64 3.43
CA MET A 124 -1.83 0.96 4.04
C MET A 124 -2.00 0.82 5.56
N ALA A 125 -2.58 1.81 6.24
CA ALA A 125 -2.88 1.72 7.67
C ALA A 125 -3.88 0.58 7.97
N GLY A 126 -4.88 0.39 7.12
CA GLY A 126 -5.84 -0.72 7.22
C GLY A 126 -5.19 -2.09 7.09
N SER A 127 -4.27 -2.25 6.15
CA SER A 127 -3.57 -3.51 5.85
C SER A 127 -2.30 -3.75 6.69
N SER A 128 -1.90 -2.81 7.52
CA SER A 128 -0.60 -2.80 8.21
C SER A 128 -0.30 -4.05 9.03
N GLN A 129 -1.31 -4.64 9.69
CA GLN A 129 -1.13 -5.85 10.48
C GLN A 129 -0.76 -7.06 9.61
N ASN A 130 -1.39 -7.19 8.43
CA ASN A 130 -1.05 -8.24 7.48
C ASN A 130 0.32 -8.00 6.85
N LEU A 131 0.65 -6.76 6.52
CA LEU A 131 1.97 -6.40 6.01
C LEU A 131 3.08 -6.72 7.02
N GLN A 132 2.89 -6.41 8.30
CA GLN A 132 3.86 -6.74 9.35
C GLN A 132 3.92 -8.24 9.66
N LYS A 133 2.82 -8.99 9.47
CA LYS A 133 2.84 -10.46 9.55
C LYS A 133 3.68 -11.06 8.41
N LEU A 134 3.54 -10.53 7.18
CA LEU A 134 4.32 -10.96 6.03
C LEU A 134 5.80 -10.55 6.14
N MET A 135 6.05 -9.33 6.58
CA MET A 135 7.37 -8.71 6.67
C MET A 135 7.65 -8.25 8.11
N PRO A 136 8.14 -9.14 8.99
CA PRO A 136 8.33 -8.80 10.41
C PRO A 136 9.32 -7.65 10.67
N HIS A 137 10.19 -7.37 9.71
CA HIS A 137 11.16 -6.26 9.78
C HIS A 137 10.69 -4.98 9.07
N LEU A 138 9.39 -4.89 8.77
CA LEU A 138 8.78 -3.72 8.15
C LEU A 138 8.57 -2.60 9.18
N ILE A 139 9.29 -1.50 9.01
CA ILE A 139 8.95 -0.22 9.66
C ILE A 139 7.85 0.41 8.80
N ILE A 140 6.67 0.62 9.38
CA ILE A 140 5.51 1.14 8.64
C ILE A 140 4.96 2.40 9.31
N ASP A 141 4.87 3.48 8.56
CA ASP A 141 4.22 4.72 8.98
C ASP A 141 3.09 5.08 8.03
N ALA A 142 1.89 4.68 8.40
CA ALA A 142 0.70 4.91 7.60
C ALA A 142 -0.35 5.68 8.40
N ALA A 143 -0.97 6.69 7.80
CA ALA A 143 -1.94 7.57 8.45
C ALA A 143 -3.10 7.95 7.53
N ILE A 144 -4.27 8.19 8.13
CA ILE A 144 -5.45 8.67 7.42
C ILE A 144 -5.13 10.03 6.80
N SER A 145 -5.62 10.25 5.59
CA SER A 145 -5.53 11.51 4.83
C SER A 145 -4.10 11.96 4.49
N ARG A 146 -3.10 11.10 4.62
CA ARG A 146 -1.72 11.44 4.25
C ARG A 146 -1.61 11.66 2.75
N GLN A 147 -0.94 12.73 2.37
CA GLN A 147 -0.62 13.10 1.01
C GLN A 147 0.85 12.83 0.67
N LEU A 148 1.22 12.87 -0.61
CA LEU A 148 2.60 12.60 -1.03
C LEU A 148 3.57 13.63 -0.44
N GLY A 149 3.23 14.92 -0.44
CA GLY A 149 4.05 15.99 0.13
C GLY A 149 4.40 15.81 1.61
N ASP A 150 3.59 15.03 2.36
CA ASP A 150 3.86 14.74 3.78
C ASP A 150 5.01 13.75 3.98
N THR A 151 5.51 13.10 2.91
CA THR A 151 6.47 12.01 3.02
C THR A 151 7.90 12.46 3.19
N ILE A 152 8.30 13.57 2.58
CA ILE A 152 9.69 14.06 2.61
C ILE A 152 10.18 14.27 4.05
N PRO A 153 9.44 14.99 4.92
CA PRO A 153 9.84 15.15 6.32
C PRO A 153 9.93 13.82 7.08
N LEU A 154 9.11 12.84 6.71
CA LEU A 154 9.14 11.51 7.33
C LEU A 154 10.38 10.72 6.92
N PHE A 155 10.77 10.77 5.66
CA PHE A 155 12.02 10.15 5.19
C PHE A 155 13.23 10.73 5.93
N GLU A 156 13.32 12.05 6.03
CA GLU A 156 14.40 12.69 6.76
C GLU A 156 14.38 12.30 8.25
N GLN A 157 13.21 12.18 8.86
CA GLN A 157 13.08 11.73 10.24
C GLN A 157 13.56 10.28 10.43
N TYR A 158 13.21 9.36 9.52
CA TYR A 158 13.65 7.96 9.61
C TYR A 158 15.14 7.82 9.29
N LYS A 159 15.66 8.60 8.36
CA LYS A 159 17.09 8.70 8.05
C LYS A 159 17.90 9.19 9.26
N ALA A 160 17.47 10.27 9.88
CA ALA A 160 18.12 10.81 11.08
C ALA A 160 18.12 9.82 12.26
N LYS A 161 17.10 8.94 12.35
CA LYS A 161 17.03 7.87 13.35
C LYS A 161 17.83 6.62 12.97
N GLY A 162 18.48 6.58 11.79
CA GLY A 162 19.14 5.37 11.27
C GLY A 162 18.16 4.23 11.01
N ALA A 163 16.92 4.55 10.70
CA ALA A 163 15.81 3.62 10.54
C ALA A 163 15.20 3.63 9.12
N LEU A 164 15.77 4.39 8.21
CA LEU A 164 15.44 4.32 6.78
C LEU A 164 16.20 3.13 6.19
N ASN A 165 15.46 2.11 5.78
CA ASN A 165 16.01 0.91 5.14
C ASN A 165 16.26 1.17 3.64
N ASP A 166 17.13 0.34 3.02
CA ASP A 166 17.45 0.44 1.59
C ASP A 166 16.24 0.17 0.68
N ASN A 167 15.25 -0.57 1.19
CA ASN A 167 13.99 -0.80 0.47
C ASN A 167 12.92 0.13 1.05
N VAL A 168 12.35 0.95 0.19
CA VAL A 168 11.28 1.89 0.54
C VAL A 168 10.01 1.53 -0.22
N LEU A 169 8.89 1.51 0.47
CA LEU A 169 7.56 1.29 -0.09
C LEU A 169 6.70 2.52 0.16
N ILE A 170 6.23 3.15 -0.91
CA ILE A 170 5.30 4.28 -0.85
C ILE A 170 3.92 3.81 -1.30
N GLY A 171 2.93 3.90 -0.41
CA GLY A 171 1.53 3.55 -0.69
C GLY A 171 0.63 4.76 -0.46
N LEU A 172 0.65 5.68 -1.40
CA LEU A 172 -0.05 6.97 -1.39
C LEU A 172 -0.75 7.21 -2.72
N GLY A 173 -1.54 8.28 -2.80
CA GLY A 173 -2.23 8.68 -4.01
C GLY A 173 -3.74 8.45 -3.97
N THR A 174 -4.29 7.88 -2.89
CA THR A 174 -5.75 7.71 -2.74
C THR A 174 -6.45 8.95 -2.19
N ASN A 175 -5.70 9.92 -1.65
CA ASN A 175 -6.23 11.13 -1.01
C ASN A 175 -6.09 12.40 -1.86
N GLY A 176 -5.76 12.28 -3.14
CA GLY A 176 -5.65 13.40 -4.06
C GLY A 176 -4.60 13.16 -5.15
N ALA A 177 -4.71 13.93 -6.22
CA ALA A 177 -3.70 13.97 -7.26
C ALA A 177 -2.43 14.66 -6.72
N PHE A 178 -1.30 14.26 -7.24
CA PHE A 178 0.00 14.88 -6.98
C PHE A 178 0.64 15.31 -8.30
N GLU A 179 1.47 16.32 -8.24
CA GLU A 179 2.23 16.80 -9.40
C GLU A 179 3.48 15.93 -9.58
N PRO A 180 3.90 15.60 -10.83
CA PRO A 180 5.10 14.83 -11.07
C PRO A 180 6.35 15.36 -10.35
N LYS A 181 6.49 16.68 -10.24
CA LYS A 181 7.58 17.34 -9.51
C LYS A 181 7.66 16.98 -8.01
N GLU A 182 6.58 16.46 -7.42
CA GLU A 182 6.58 16.02 -6.02
C GLU A 182 7.26 14.66 -5.84
N LEU A 183 7.58 13.96 -6.94
CA LEU A 183 8.33 12.71 -6.95
C LEU A 183 9.83 12.90 -7.21
N ASP A 184 10.26 14.10 -7.64
CA ASP A 184 11.64 14.40 -8.08
C ASP A 184 12.54 14.91 -6.93
N HIS A 185 12.17 14.68 -5.67
CA HIS A 185 12.89 15.14 -4.48
C HIS A 185 13.71 14.04 -3.80
#